data_2e43bc885249ca40f74f22747c762903
#
_entry.id   2e43bc885249ca40f74f22747c762903
#
_cell.length_a   1.000
_cell.length_b   1.000
_cell.length_c   1.000
_cell.angle_alpha   90.00
_cell.angle_beta   90.00
_cell.angle_gamma   90.00
#
_symmetry.space_group_name_H-M   'P 1'
#
loop_
_entity.id
_entity.type
_entity.pdbx_description
1 polymer ?
#
loop_
_entity_poly.entity_id
_entity_poly.type
_entity_poly.pdbx_seq_one_letter_code
_entity_poly.pdbx_strand_id
1 'polypeptide(L)'
;MSNFTRKIGDMEALQKQLTTDGFLQVINRELIQTGRAFLAFRNDEATIYYNGNQLCNLSGSHGYETMVYNHYLPITRSRTLSSHQKKEPYTIGQWRENIGSEEISFESVIKEILDNLEKESSPESLQASRFYRFSPLNKQTAHEIVLLDIEAAFSSTGEKTDRIDLVFYHRKDRRLMFVEVKRLSDSRLYPKGANSAEAISQLTRYKRRLETEAQQITSQYNNTIDYYNTLSEGNLPHVSPEFPPLLGLLLVEFNRSAIKQKNEVQEMITRNGFKWYA
;
A
#
# COMPACT_ATOMS: atom_id res chain seq x y z
N MET A 1 -7.96 -22.54 2.18
CA MET A 1 -8.45 -21.30 2.83
C MET A 1 -7.50 -20.18 2.46
N SER A 2 -8.01 -18.99 2.19
CA SER A 2 -7.20 -17.82 1.88
C SER A 2 -6.39 -17.39 3.10
N ASN A 3 -5.14 -16.98 2.88
CA ASN A 3 -4.29 -16.40 3.93
C ASN A 3 -4.47 -14.86 4.03
N PHE A 4 -5.59 -14.33 3.53
CA PHE A 4 -5.88 -12.91 3.62
C PHE A 4 -6.21 -12.54 5.07
N THR A 5 -5.29 -11.84 5.73
CA THR A 5 -5.47 -11.37 7.11
C THR A 5 -4.98 -9.93 7.27
N ARG A 6 -5.70 -9.16 8.08
CA ARG A 6 -5.43 -7.76 8.46
C ARG A 6 -5.44 -7.62 9.99
N LYS A 7 -5.04 -8.69 10.70
CA LYS A 7 -5.03 -8.70 12.15
C LYS A 7 -3.70 -8.14 12.67
N ILE A 8 -3.78 -7.27 13.67
CA ILE A 8 -2.68 -6.82 14.53
C ILE A 8 -2.91 -7.44 15.89
N GLY A 9 -1.90 -8.11 16.46
CA GLY A 9 -1.99 -8.83 17.72
C GLY A 9 -2.07 -7.91 18.93
N ASP A 10 -1.28 -6.83 18.94
CA ASP A 10 -1.22 -5.85 20.02
C ASP A 10 -1.23 -4.42 19.47
N MET A 11 -2.42 -3.84 19.38
CA MET A 11 -2.61 -2.49 18.86
C MET A 11 -2.07 -1.41 19.80
N GLU A 12 -2.08 -1.65 21.11
CA GLU A 12 -1.54 -0.69 22.08
C GLU A 12 -0.01 -0.60 21.96
N ALA A 13 0.66 -1.75 21.83
CA ALA A 13 2.11 -1.77 21.60
C ALA A 13 2.46 -1.06 20.29
N LEU A 14 1.74 -1.30 19.19
CA LEU A 14 1.95 -0.62 17.91
C LEU A 14 1.74 0.90 18.05
N GLN A 15 0.64 1.34 18.66
CA GLN A 15 0.36 2.76 18.89
C GLN A 15 1.44 3.43 19.73
N LYS A 16 1.90 2.74 20.80
CA LYS A 16 3.00 3.22 21.63
C LYS A 16 4.26 3.43 20.79
N GLN A 17 4.66 2.48 19.94
CA GLN A 17 5.82 2.64 19.07
C GLN A 17 5.69 3.83 18.13
N LEU A 18 4.53 3.98 17.46
CA LEU A 18 4.28 5.11 16.55
C LEU A 18 4.33 6.49 17.24
N THR A 19 4.18 6.53 18.57
CA THR A 19 4.13 7.77 19.35
C THR A 19 5.35 8.02 20.23
N THR A 20 6.15 6.99 20.55
CA THR A 20 7.31 7.12 21.47
C THR A 20 8.67 6.89 20.80
N ASP A 21 8.73 6.11 19.72
CA ASP A 21 9.97 5.95 18.94
C ASP A 21 10.26 7.24 18.17
N GLY A 22 11.39 7.88 18.44
CA GLY A 22 11.73 9.18 17.86
C GLY A 22 11.83 9.15 16.33
N PHE A 23 12.28 8.05 15.73
CA PHE A 23 12.31 7.86 14.27
C PHE A 23 10.89 7.79 13.70
N LEU A 24 10.02 6.99 14.32
CA LEU A 24 8.63 6.86 13.89
C LEU A 24 7.81 8.13 14.13
N GLN A 25 8.10 8.90 15.18
CA GLN A 25 7.44 10.19 15.41
C GLN A 25 7.68 11.15 14.25
N VAL A 26 8.92 11.22 13.73
CA VAL A 26 9.22 12.06 12.56
C VAL A 26 8.50 11.55 11.32
N ILE A 27 8.54 10.25 11.04
CA ILE A 27 7.81 9.64 9.91
C ILE A 27 6.30 9.90 10.03
N ASN A 28 5.73 9.71 11.21
CA ASN A 28 4.30 9.92 11.42
C ASN A 28 3.92 11.38 11.15
N ARG A 29 4.62 12.34 11.76
CA ARG A 29 4.35 13.77 11.60
C ARG A 29 4.57 14.27 10.18
N GLU A 30 5.72 13.94 9.58
CA GLU A 30 6.16 14.55 8.32
C GLU A 30 5.63 13.81 7.08
N LEU A 31 5.31 12.52 7.20
CA LEU A 31 4.94 11.70 6.04
C LEU A 31 3.53 11.12 6.13
N ILE A 32 3.16 10.47 7.24
CA ILE A 32 1.85 9.80 7.34
C ILE A 32 0.72 10.84 7.49
N GLN A 33 0.85 11.75 8.45
CA GLN A 33 -0.17 12.78 8.72
C GLN A 33 -0.28 13.83 7.61
N THR A 34 0.66 13.87 6.69
CA THR A 34 0.63 14.74 5.50
C THR A 34 0.21 14.00 4.23
N GLY A 35 -0.05 12.70 4.31
CA GLY A 35 -0.44 11.86 3.18
C GLY A 35 0.69 11.61 2.16
N ARG A 36 1.96 11.80 2.55
CA ARG A 36 3.14 11.47 1.74
C ARG A 36 3.55 10.01 1.87
N ALA A 37 3.24 9.38 3.01
CA ALA A 37 3.42 7.96 3.24
C ALA A 37 2.10 7.30 3.63
N PHE A 38 2.05 5.98 3.48
CA PHE A 38 0.88 5.17 3.78
C PHE A 38 1.23 4.06 4.77
N LEU A 39 0.42 3.91 5.83
CA LEU A 39 0.55 2.84 6.82
C LEU A 39 -0.46 1.74 6.49
N ALA A 40 0.02 0.54 6.16
CA ALA A 40 -0.80 -0.63 5.88
C ALA A 40 -0.70 -1.67 7.00
N PHE A 41 -1.77 -2.42 7.25
CA PHE A 41 -1.84 -3.47 8.27
C PHE A 41 -1.99 -4.84 7.62
N ARG A 42 -1.11 -5.80 7.94
CA ARG A 42 -1.13 -7.15 7.36
C ARG A 42 -0.49 -8.16 8.29
N ASN A 43 -1.19 -9.26 8.57
CA ASN A 43 -0.60 -10.44 9.19
C ASN A 43 0.30 -10.14 10.40
N ASP A 44 -0.22 -9.37 11.36
CA ASP A 44 0.48 -8.89 12.55
C ASP A 44 1.69 -7.97 12.26
N GLU A 45 1.64 -7.28 11.11
CA GLU A 45 2.63 -6.31 10.68
C GLU A 45 1.97 -4.99 10.29
N ALA A 46 2.63 -3.89 10.65
CA ALA A 46 2.33 -2.56 10.16
C ALA A 46 3.48 -2.09 9.26
N THR A 47 3.18 -1.87 7.99
CA THR A 47 4.17 -1.48 6.98
C THR A 47 3.94 -0.05 6.54
N ILE A 48 4.97 0.77 6.59
CA ILE A 48 4.94 2.14 6.08
C ILE A 48 5.53 2.17 4.68
N TYR A 49 4.77 2.71 3.73
CA TYR A 49 5.15 2.85 2.33
C TYR A 49 5.40 4.30 1.97
N TYR A 50 6.44 4.54 1.17
CA TYR A 50 6.75 5.82 0.55
C TYR A 50 7.05 5.62 -0.94
N ASN A 51 6.41 6.41 -1.82
CA ASN A 51 6.56 6.30 -3.27
C ASN A 51 6.38 4.88 -3.84
N GLY A 52 5.49 4.08 -3.22
CA GLY A 52 5.21 2.70 -3.60
C GLY A 52 6.21 1.67 -3.09
N ASN A 53 7.28 2.08 -2.41
CA ASN A 53 8.25 1.18 -1.79
C ASN A 53 8.03 1.10 -0.28
N GLN A 54 8.41 -0.03 0.30
CA GLN A 54 8.37 -0.24 1.75
C GLN A 54 9.47 0.59 2.41
N LEU A 55 9.09 1.60 3.20
CA LEU A 55 10.00 2.44 3.96
C LEU A 55 10.51 1.69 5.20
N CYS A 56 9.59 1.18 6.01
CA CYS A 56 9.90 0.36 7.18
C CYS A 56 8.74 -0.56 7.53
N ASN A 57 9.01 -1.52 8.41
CA ASN A 57 8.06 -2.50 8.90
C ASN A 57 8.12 -2.59 10.43
N LEU A 58 6.98 -2.80 11.05
CA LEU A 58 6.80 -3.05 12.48
C LEU A 58 6.08 -4.38 12.63
N SER A 59 6.74 -5.41 13.15
CA SER A 59 6.17 -6.75 13.29
C SER A 59 5.88 -7.10 14.75
N GLY A 60 4.72 -7.69 15.01
CA GLY A 60 4.35 -8.18 16.34
C GLY A 60 5.32 -9.22 16.89
N SER A 61 5.92 -10.05 16.01
CA SER A 61 6.95 -11.02 16.39
C SER A 61 8.22 -10.38 16.97
N HIS A 62 8.42 -9.09 16.75
CA HIS A 62 9.53 -8.27 17.27
C HIS A 62 9.05 -7.13 18.17
N GLY A 63 7.86 -7.26 18.79
CA GLY A 63 7.29 -6.23 19.68
C GLY A 63 7.04 -4.88 18.99
N TYR A 64 6.81 -4.90 17.67
CA TYR A 64 6.65 -3.73 16.80
C TYR A 64 7.86 -2.80 16.75
N GLU A 65 9.06 -3.32 17.02
CA GLU A 65 10.29 -2.58 16.81
C GLU A 65 10.43 -2.20 15.32
N THR A 66 10.94 -1.00 15.04
CA THR A 66 11.07 -0.48 13.69
C THR A 66 12.19 -1.17 12.92
N MET A 67 11.87 -1.78 11.81
CA MET A 67 12.80 -2.47 10.92
C MET A 67 12.87 -1.77 9.56
N VAL A 68 14.08 -1.46 9.12
CA VAL A 68 14.37 -0.85 7.82
C VAL A 68 15.33 -1.75 7.04
N TYR A 69 15.13 -1.86 5.72
CA TYR A 69 16.05 -2.63 4.90
C TYR A 69 17.42 -1.95 4.79
N ASN A 70 18.48 -2.73 4.91
CA ASN A 70 19.87 -2.25 4.91
C ASN A 70 20.24 -1.34 3.75
N HIS A 71 19.73 -1.62 2.55
CA HIS A 71 20.08 -0.86 1.35
C HIS A 71 19.48 0.55 1.32
N TYR A 72 18.51 0.85 2.18
CA TYR A 72 17.97 2.20 2.33
C TYR A 72 18.67 3.01 3.42
N LEU A 73 19.29 2.31 4.39
CA LEU A 73 19.97 2.98 5.49
C LEU A 73 21.23 3.71 5.03
N PRO A 74 21.55 4.88 5.61
CA PRO A 74 22.82 5.52 5.39
C PRO A 74 23.96 4.57 5.69
N ILE A 75 24.74 4.21 4.68
CA ILE A 75 25.94 3.40 4.87
C ILE A 75 27.07 4.35 5.19
N THR A 76 27.62 4.27 6.40
CA THR A 76 28.94 4.85 6.67
C THR A 76 29.90 4.37 5.59
N ARG A 77 30.60 5.26 4.93
CA ARG A 77 31.37 5.20 3.68
C ARG A 77 32.32 4.01 3.47
N SER A 78 32.34 3.01 4.34
CA SER A 78 33.32 1.95 4.37
C SER A 78 32.84 0.51 4.14
N ARG A 79 31.54 0.24 3.99
CA ARG A 79 31.06 -1.14 3.80
C ARG A 79 30.31 -1.32 2.49
N THR A 80 30.92 -2.08 1.57
CA THR A 80 30.22 -2.66 0.41
C THR A 80 29.39 -3.84 0.91
N LEU A 81 28.07 -3.68 1.01
CA LEU A 81 27.17 -4.78 1.36
C LEU A 81 27.03 -5.74 0.19
N SER A 82 27.04 -7.05 0.47
CA SER A 82 26.67 -8.08 -0.50
C SER A 82 25.19 -7.94 -0.90
N SER A 83 24.81 -8.54 -2.04
CA SER A 83 23.41 -8.53 -2.50
C SER A 83 22.44 -9.17 -1.50
N HIS A 84 22.89 -10.11 -0.69
CA HIS A 84 22.11 -10.75 0.38
C HIS A 84 21.94 -9.80 1.57
N GLN A 85 23.04 -9.20 2.05
CA GLN A 85 23.02 -8.26 3.18
C GLN A 85 22.18 -6.99 2.91
N LYS A 86 22.05 -6.58 1.66
CA LYS A 86 21.20 -5.45 1.28
C LYS A 86 19.72 -5.70 1.56
N LYS A 87 19.27 -6.95 1.58
CA LYS A 87 17.85 -7.33 1.75
C LYS A 87 17.50 -7.70 3.19
N GLU A 88 18.47 -7.79 4.08
CA GLU A 88 18.20 -8.06 5.50
C GLU A 88 17.66 -6.81 6.19
N PRO A 89 16.55 -6.92 6.95
CA PRO A 89 16.06 -5.81 7.75
C PRO A 89 16.96 -5.60 8.98
N TYR A 90 17.15 -4.36 9.36
CA TYR A 90 17.81 -3.95 10.58
C TYR A 90 16.84 -3.19 11.47
N THR A 91 16.93 -3.40 12.78
CA THR A 91 16.26 -2.50 13.71
C THR A 91 17.02 -1.16 13.73
N ILE A 92 16.27 -0.09 13.98
CA ILE A 92 16.87 1.25 14.14
C ILE A 92 17.84 1.26 15.32
N GLY A 93 17.60 0.47 16.38
CA GLY A 93 18.52 0.28 17.50
C GLY A 93 19.87 -0.30 17.05
N GLN A 94 19.83 -1.45 16.37
CA GLN A 94 21.03 -2.11 15.83
C GLN A 94 21.82 -1.20 14.87
N TRP A 95 21.12 -0.43 14.05
CA TRP A 95 21.77 0.52 13.15
C TRP A 95 22.51 1.61 13.92
N ARG A 96 21.88 2.20 14.95
CA ARG A 96 22.52 3.20 15.82
C ARG A 96 23.79 2.69 16.51
N GLU A 97 23.76 1.47 17.03
CA GLU A 97 24.91 0.82 17.64
C GLU A 97 26.07 0.64 16.65
N ASN A 98 25.76 0.36 15.39
CA ASN A 98 26.75 0.10 14.34
C ASN A 98 27.43 1.35 13.77
N ILE A 99 26.79 2.52 13.82
CA ILE A 99 27.36 3.77 13.27
C ILE A 99 28.21 4.56 14.28
N GLY A 100 28.21 4.15 15.56
CA GLY A 100 28.90 4.89 16.64
C GLY A 100 28.14 6.14 17.08
N SER A 101 28.55 6.71 18.18
CA SER A 101 27.84 7.75 18.93
C SER A 101 27.83 9.16 18.34
N GLU A 102 28.03 9.35 17.05
CA GLU A 102 27.77 10.65 16.44
C GLU A 102 26.29 10.97 16.44
N GLU A 103 25.90 12.14 16.90
CA GLU A 103 24.51 12.63 16.95
C GLU A 103 23.96 12.87 15.54
N ILE A 104 23.64 11.78 14.83
CA ILE A 104 22.91 11.89 13.55
C ILE A 104 21.44 12.07 13.88
N SER A 105 20.86 13.19 13.45
CA SER A 105 19.43 13.43 13.66
C SER A 105 18.58 12.45 12.85
N PHE A 106 17.43 12.05 13.37
CA PHE A 106 16.50 11.20 12.65
C PHE A 106 16.02 11.82 11.34
N GLU A 107 15.89 13.13 11.29
CA GLU A 107 15.52 13.86 10.09
C GLU A 107 16.55 13.65 8.96
N SER A 108 17.84 13.68 9.28
CA SER A 108 18.92 13.42 8.30
C SER A 108 18.87 11.99 7.78
N VAL A 109 18.68 11.02 8.68
CA VAL A 109 18.55 9.59 8.32
C VAL A 109 17.35 9.34 7.42
N ILE A 110 16.17 9.85 7.81
CA ILE A 110 14.94 9.70 7.05
C ILE A 110 15.11 10.32 5.67
N LYS A 111 15.70 11.51 5.57
CA LYS A 111 15.95 12.16 4.28
C LYS A 111 16.77 11.26 3.35
N GLU A 112 17.87 10.69 3.84
CA GLU A 112 18.73 9.82 3.02
C GLU A 112 18.01 8.53 2.61
N ILE A 113 17.21 7.93 3.51
CA ILE A 113 16.36 6.78 3.19
C ILE A 113 15.37 7.16 2.08
N LEU A 114 14.69 8.31 2.17
CA LEU A 114 13.73 8.76 1.16
C LEU A 114 14.40 9.00 -0.19
N ASP A 115 15.58 9.62 -0.22
CA ASP A 115 16.36 9.85 -1.44
C ASP A 115 16.75 8.51 -2.11
N ASN A 116 17.04 7.47 -1.33
CA ASN A 116 17.34 6.14 -1.85
C ASN A 116 16.09 5.43 -2.37
N LEU A 117 14.97 5.51 -1.65
CA LEU A 117 13.68 4.97 -2.09
C LEU A 117 13.19 5.61 -3.40
N GLU A 118 13.38 6.93 -3.58
CA GLU A 118 13.00 7.61 -4.80
C GLU A 118 13.75 7.08 -6.04
N LYS A 119 15.02 6.74 -5.89
CA LYS A 119 15.83 6.17 -6.99
C LYS A 119 15.35 4.79 -7.44
N GLU A 120 14.71 4.03 -6.53
CA GLU A 120 14.22 2.67 -6.81
C GLU A 120 12.74 2.63 -7.21
N SER A 121 12.03 3.76 -7.11
CA SER A 121 10.60 3.80 -7.38
C SER A 121 10.28 3.64 -8.87
N SER A 122 9.40 2.71 -9.20
CA SER A 122 8.88 2.57 -10.56
C SER A 122 7.88 3.71 -10.89
N PRO A 123 7.71 4.07 -12.17
CA PRO A 123 6.69 5.04 -12.55
C PRO A 123 5.28 4.64 -12.10
N GLU A 124 4.94 3.37 -12.10
CA GLU A 124 3.64 2.83 -11.68
C GLU A 124 3.44 3.01 -10.17
N SER A 125 4.47 2.68 -9.37
CA SER A 125 4.46 2.89 -7.92
C SER A 125 4.31 4.36 -7.53
N LEU A 126 5.01 5.26 -8.25
CA LEU A 126 4.88 6.71 -8.05
C LEU A 126 3.48 7.23 -8.35
N GLN A 127 2.79 6.68 -9.36
CA GLN A 127 1.41 7.05 -9.66
C GLN A 127 0.46 6.55 -8.57
N ALA A 128 0.62 5.30 -8.12
CA ALA A 128 -0.17 4.74 -7.02
C ALA A 128 0.03 5.52 -5.71
N SER A 129 1.25 5.96 -5.41
CA SER A 129 1.54 6.71 -4.18
C SER A 129 0.84 8.07 -4.07
N ARG A 130 0.41 8.66 -5.19
CA ARG A 130 -0.38 9.91 -5.19
C ARG A 130 -1.71 9.77 -4.43
N PHE A 131 -2.19 8.53 -4.24
CA PHE A 131 -3.41 8.24 -3.50
C PHE A 131 -3.20 8.15 -1.99
N TYR A 132 -1.95 8.17 -1.48
CA TYR A 132 -1.67 8.15 -0.04
C TYR A 132 -2.28 9.34 0.70
N ARG A 133 -2.48 10.47 0.00
CA ARG A 133 -3.20 11.64 0.53
C ARG A 133 -4.63 11.33 0.98
N PHE A 134 -5.24 10.24 0.49
CA PHE A 134 -6.57 9.77 0.90
C PHE A 134 -6.52 8.84 2.11
N SER A 135 -5.35 8.63 2.74
CA SER A 135 -5.23 7.86 3.98
C SER A 135 -6.12 8.43 5.08
N PRO A 136 -6.79 7.56 5.88
CA PRO A 136 -7.52 8.00 7.07
C PRO A 136 -6.67 8.76 8.09
N LEU A 137 -5.35 8.54 8.09
CA LEU A 137 -4.39 9.20 8.98
C LEU A 137 -3.93 10.56 8.49
N ASN A 138 -4.27 10.96 7.26
CA ASN A 138 -3.97 12.29 6.75
C ASN A 138 -4.87 13.33 7.44
N LYS A 139 -4.25 14.20 8.24
CA LYS A 139 -4.97 15.24 9.01
C LYS A 139 -5.32 16.49 8.19
N GLN A 140 -4.81 16.60 6.97
CA GLN A 140 -4.97 17.82 6.16
C GLN A 140 -6.33 17.92 5.46
N THR A 141 -6.97 16.77 5.18
CA THR A 141 -8.21 16.74 4.39
C THR A 141 -9.13 15.60 4.82
N ALA A 142 -10.44 15.93 4.93
CA ALA A 142 -11.49 14.93 5.07
C ALA A 142 -12.01 14.55 3.67
N HIS A 143 -11.89 13.29 3.31
CA HIS A 143 -12.35 12.76 2.02
C HIS A 143 -13.58 11.84 2.20
N GLU A 144 -14.50 11.86 1.25
CA GLU A 144 -15.60 10.90 1.16
C GLU A 144 -15.09 9.49 0.79
N ILE A 145 -14.03 9.46 -0.02
CA ILE A 145 -13.32 8.23 -0.38
C ILE A 145 -11.99 8.23 0.35
N VAL A 146 -11.70 7.17 1.10
CA VAL A 146 -10.43 6.98 1.80
C VAL A 146 -9.70 5.74 1.30
N LEU A 147 -8.37 5.79 1.29
CA LEU A 147 -7.51 4.67 0.95
C LEU A 147 -7.32 3.81 2.21
N LEU A 148 -7.76 2.55 2.18
CA LEU A 148 -7.60 1.62 3.31
C LEU A 148 -6.41 0.68 3.16
N ASP A 149 -6.00 0.36 1.93
CA ASP A 149 -4.91 -0.57 1.69
C ASP A 149 -4.28 -0.35 0.32
N ILE A 150 -3.04 -0.81 0.17
CA ILE A 150 -2.30 -0.84 -1.08
C ILE A 150 -1.71 -2.23 -1.28
N GLU A 151 -1.48 -2.64 -2.53
CA GLU A 151 -0.89 -3.95 -2.83
C GLU A 151 -1.57 -5.11 -2.08
N ALA A 152 -2.90 -5.10 -1.99
CA ALA A 152 -3.68 -6.10 -1.30
C ALA A 152 -3.46 -7.49 -1.92
N ALA A 153 -2.68 -8.34 -1.24
CA ALA A 153 -2.32 -9.65 -1.72
C ALA A 153 -3.31 -10.71 -1.25
N PHE A 154 -3.80 -11.50 -2.18
CA PHE A 154 -4.67 -12.64 -1.95
C PHE A 154 -3.95 -13.91 -2.38
N SER A 155 -3.65 -14.80 -1.45
CA SER A 155 -3.01 -16.08 -1.72
C SER A 155 -3.92 -17.23 -1.34
N SER A 156 -3.97 -18.24 -2.18
CA SER A 156 -4.55 -19.55 -1.85
C SER A 156 -3.52 -20.63 -2.15
N THR A 157 -3.64 -21.75 -1.45
CA THR A 157 -2.70 -22.87 -1.59
C THR A 157 -2.69 -23.37 -3.03
N GLY A 158 -1.53 -23.30 -3.68
CA GLY A 158 -1.33 -23.79 -5.05
C GLY A 158 -1.70 -22.83 -6.18
N GLU A 159 -2.19 -21.63 -5.88
CA GLU A 159 -2.47 -20.59 -6.89
C GLU A 159 -1.45 -19.46 -6.85
N LYS A 160 -1.29 -18.78 -7.99
CA LYS A 160 -0.50 -17.54 -8.05
C LYS A 160 -1.15 -16.50 -7.13
N THR A 161 -0.33 -15.85 -6.31
CA THR A 161 -0.78 -14.73 -5.48
C THR A 161 -1.30 -13.62 -6.38
N ASP A 162 -2.57 -13.29 -6.23
CA ASP A 162 -3.17 -12.11 -6.83
C ASP A 162 -2.88 -10.90 -5.93
N ARG A 163 -2.56 -9.76 -6.55
CA ARG A 163 -2.29 -8.52 -5.84
C ARG A 163 -3.04 -7.40 -6.53
N ILE A 164 -3.84 -6.66 -5.77
CA ILE A 164 -4.61 -5.51 -6.24
C ILE A 164 -3.94 -4.26 -5.69
N ASP A 165 -3.70 -3.27 -6.55
CA ASP A 165 -2.85 -2.14 -6.23
C ASP A 165 -3.41 -1.22 -5.14
N LEU A 166 -4.72 -0.90 -5.17
CA LEU A 166 -5.35 0.04 -4.25
C LEU A 166 -6.69 -0.49 -3.74
N VAL A 167 -6.98 -0.27 -2.47
CA VAL A 167 -8.29 -0.55 -1.88
C VAL A 167 -8.82 0.71 -1.22
N PHE A 168 -9.86 1.26 -1.81
CA PHE A 168 -10.58 2.41 -1.29
C PHE A 168 -11.83 2.00 -0.54
N TYR A 169 -12.27 2.89 0.33
CA TYR A 169 -13.52 2.80 1.06
C TYR A 169 -14.34 4.07 0.84
N HIS A 170 -15.56 3.90 0.35
CA HIS A 170 -16.54 4.98 0.18
C HIS A 170 -17.34 5.14 1.46
N ARG A 171 -17.17 6.25 2.18
CA ARG A 171 -17.75 6.48 3.52
C ARG A 171 -19.28 6.45 3.52
N LYS A 172 -19.90 7.13 2.56
CA LYS A 172 -21.36 7.24 2.45
C LYS A 172 -22.03 5.89 2.18
N ASP A 173 -21.51 5.14 1.22
CA ASP A 173 -22.07 3.84 0.84
C ASP A 173 -21.52 2.72 1.74
N ARG A 174 -20.52 3.00 2.58
CA ARG A 174 -19.84 2.02 3.43
C ARG A 174 -19.33 0.82 2.62
N ARG A 175 -18.70 1.09 1.48
CA ARG A 175 -18.39 0.11 0.44
C ARG A 175 -16.91 0.09 0.09
N LEU A 176 -16.35 -1.11 -0.07
CA LEU A 176 -15.00 -1.31 -0.57
C LEU A 176 -14.93 -1.16 -2.09
N MET A 177 -13.85 -0.58 -2.59
CA MET A 177 -13.55 -0.41 -4.00
C MET A 177 -12.11 -0.89 -4.25
N PHE A 178 -11.97 -1.99 -4.96
CA PHE A 178 -10.70 -2.57 -5.36
C PHE A 178 -10.29 -2.04 -6.73
N VAL A 179 -9.09 -1.52 -6.85
CA VAL A 179 -8.66 -0.80 -8.04
C VAL A 179 -7.27 -1.28 -8.46
N GLU A 180 -7.21 -1.82 -9.66
CA GLU A 180 -5.95 -2.11 -10.36
C GLU A 180 -5.48 -0.86 -11.09
N VAL A 181 -4.21 -0.51 -10.97
CA VAL A 181 -3.63 0.66 -11.64
C VAL A 181 -2.88 0.20 -12.89
N LYS A 182 -3.10 0.87 -14.01
CA LYS A 182 -2.38 0.59 -15.25
C LYS A 182 -2.02 1.89 -15.96
N ARG A 183 -0.79 1.96 -16.45
CA ARG A 183 -0.41 3.00 -17.39
C ARG A 183 -1.05 2.72 -18.74
N LEU A 184 -1.47 3.75 -19.45
CA LEU A 184 -2.05 3.54 -20.79
C LEU A 184 -1.06 2.88 -21.76
N SER A 185 0.25 3.02 -21.53
CA SER A 185 1.31 2.35 -22.30
C SER A 185 1.53 0.87 -21.92
N ASP A 186 0.83 0.34 -20.91
CA ASP A 186 0.99 -1.04 -20.49
C ASP A 186 0.47 -2.02 -21.54
N SER A 187 1.36 -2.87 -22.06
CA SER A 187 1.03 -3.83 -23.11
C SER A 187 -0.07 -4.84 -22.72
N ARG A 188 -0.29 -5.05 -21.41
CA ARG A 188 -1.34 -5.94 -20.87
C ARG A 188 -2.75 -5.41 -21.09
N LEU A 189 -2.90 -4.12 -21.42
CA LEU A 189 -4.18 -3.52 -21.78
C LEU A 189 -4.63 -3.85 -23.21
N TYR A 190 -3.74 -4.38 -24.04
CA TYR A 190 -4.01 -4.60 -25.46
C TYR A 190 -4.09 -6.09 -25.79
N PRO A 191 -5.08 -6.51 -26.62
CA PRO A 191 -5.16 -7.89 -27.08
C PRO A 191 -3.92 -8.32 -27.84
N LYS A 192 -3.47 -9.54 -27.61
CA LYS A 192 -2.39 -10.17 -28.38
C LYS A 192 -2.98 -11.23 -29.33
N GLY A 193 -3.17 -10.86 -30.59
CA GLY A 193 -3.80 -11.73 -31.59
C GLY A 193 -5.28 -11.97 -31.24
N ALA A 194 -5.71 -13.23 -31.23
CA ALA A 194 -7.08 -13.65 -30.93
C ALA A 194 -7.39 -13.69 -29.41
N ASN A 195 -6.38 -13.50 -28.55
CA ASN A 195 -6.55 -13.56 -27.11
C ASN A 195 -7.09 -12.24 -26.54
N SER A 196 -7.89 -12.32 -25.49
CA SER A 196 -8.31 -11.14 -24.74
C SER A 196 -7.09 -10.46 -24.08
N ALA A 197 -7.20 -9.16 -23.79
CA ALA A 197 -6.16 -8.42 -23.05
C ALA A 197 -5.91 -9.09 -21.69
N GLU A 198 -4.64 -9.19 -21.31
CA GLU A 198 -4.22 -9.84 -20.05
C GLU A 198 -4.85 -9.14 -18.83
N ALA A 199 -5.03 -7.82 -18.88
CA ALA A 199 -5.71 -7.04 -17.85
C ALA A 199 -7.16 -7.52 -17.60
N ILE A 200 -7.89 -7.91 -18.64
CA ILE A 200 -9.25 -8.46 -18.50
C ILE A 200 -9.21 -9.80 -17.76
N SER A 201 -8.27 -10.68 -18.12
CA SER A 201 -8.08 -11.96 -17.45
C SER A 201 -7.74 -11.77 -15.97
N GLN A 202 -6.89 -10.78 -15.66
CA GLN A 202 -6.52 -10.39 -14.30
C GLN A 202 -7.75 -9.90 -13.50
N LEU A 203 -8.52 -8.95 -14.05
CA LEU A 203 -9.73 -8.44 -13.41
C LEU A 203 -10.78 -9.54 -13.20
N THR A 204 -10.92 -10.47 -14.15
CA THR A 204 -11.85 -11.61 -14.02
C THR A 204 -11.47 -12.53 -12.85
N ARG A 205 -10.17 -12.81 -12.67
CA ARG A 205 -9.71 -13.58 -11.49
C ARG A 205 -9.98 -12.85 -10.20
N TYR A 206 -9.71 -11.53 -10.15
CA TYR A 206 -9.97 -10.70 -8.99
C TYR A 206 -11.46 -10.69 -8.63
N LYS A 207 -12.33 -10.49 -9.63
CA LYS A 207 -13.80 -10.51 -9.44
C LYS A 207 -14.26 -11.81 -8.79
N ARG A 208 -13.85 -12.96 -9.36
CA ARG A 208 -14.20 -14.28 -8.79
C ARG A 208 -13.75 -14.40 -7.33
N ARG A 209 -12.53 -13.94 -7.00
CA ARG A 209 -12.01 -14.00 -5.65
C ARG A 209 -12.77 -13.09 -4.69
N LEU A 210 -13.04 -11.85 -5.09
CA LEU A 210 -13.81 -10.91 -4.28
C LEU A 210 -15.23 -11.43 -4.01
N GLU A 211 -15.85 -12.13 -4.95
CA GLU A 211 -17.16 -12.76 -4.78
C GLU A 211 -17.09 -13.97 -3.84
N THR A 212 -16.08 -14.83 -4.02
CA THR A 212 -15.94 -16.07 -3.23
C THR A 212 -15.54 -15.80 -1.77
N GLU A 213 -14.73 -14.80 -1.52
CA GLU A 213 -14.15 -14.50 -0.20
C GLU A 213 -14.76 -13.22 0.44
N ALA A 214 -15.90 -12.74 -0.08
CA ALA A 214 -16.49 -11.44 0.29
C ALA A 214 -16.63 -11.23 1.81
N GLN A 215 -17.14 -12.22 2.53
CA GLN A 215 -17.34 -12.12 3.99
C GLN A 215 -16.02 -12.00 4.74
N GLN A 216 -15.03 -12.81 4.38
CA GLN A 216 -13.70 -12.77 4.99
C GLN A 216 -13.03 -11.42 4.71
N ILE A 217 -13.06 -10.95 3.46
CA ILE A 217 -12.50 -9.67 3.04
C ILE A 217 -13.14 -8.52 3.83
N THR A 218 -14.47 -8.50 3.92
CA THR A 218 -15.22 -7.50 4.70
C THR A 218 -14.80 -7.49 6.17
N SER A 219 -14.73 -8.67 6.80
CA SER A 219 -14.30 -8.79 8.20
C SER A 219 -12.89 -8.25 8.41
N GLN A 220 -11.95 -8.58 7.52
CA GLN A 220 -10.56 -8.12 7.64
C GLN A 220 -10.41 -6.61 7.44
N TYR A 221 -11.19 -6.01 6.52
CA TYR A 221 -11.16 -4.55 6.37
C TYR A 221 -11.90 -3.81 7.49
N ASN A 222 -12.84 -4.44 8.18
CA ASN A 222 -13.40 -3.89 9.41
C ASN A 222 -12.33 -3.80 10.51
N ASN A 223 -11.46 -4.79 10.66
CA ASN A 223 -10.30 -4.68 11.55
C ASN A 223 -9.39 -3.50 11.16
N THR A 224 -9.12 -3.35 9.86
CA THR A 224 -8.32 -2.22 9.34
C THR A 224 -8.97 -0.87 9.68
N ILE A 225 -10.29 -0.76 9.54
CA ILE A 225 -11.06 0.44 9.92
C ILE A 225 -10.92 0.73 11.41
N ASP A 226 -11.03 -0.30 12.27
CA ASP A 226 -10.89 -0.15 13.71
C ASP A 226 -9.48 0.34 14.09
N TYR A 227 -8.43 -0.16 13.43
CA TYR A 227 -7.06 0.30 13.66
C TYR A 227 -6.87 1.77 13.25
N TYR A 228 -7.40 2.15 12.09
CA TYR A 228 -7.36 3.57 11.69
C TYR A 228 -8.15 4.46 12.63
N ASN A 229 -9.32 4.04 13.09
CA ASN A 229 -10.11 4.77 14.07
C ASN A 229 -9.34 4.96 15.38
N THR A 230 -8.65 3.91 15.86
CA THR A 230 -7.80 3.99 17.06
C THR A 230 -6.66 4.97 16.89
N LEU A 231 -5.96 4.93 15.75
CA LEU A 231 -4.78 5.78 15.50
C LEU A 231 -5.11 7.23 15.17
N SER A 232 -6.26 7.50 14.54
CA SER A 232 -6.66 8.84 14.11
C SER A 232 -7.65 9.53 15.05
N GLU A 233 -8.11 8.82 16.11
CA GLU A 233 -9.28 9.24 16.91
C GLU A 233 -10.51 9.48 16.01
N GLY A 234 -10.55 8.74 14.90
CA GLY A 234 -11.57 8.85 13.86
C GLY A 234 -12.81 8.02 14.15
N ASN A 235 -13.78 8.15 13.26
CA ASN A 235 -15.03 7.38 13.33
C ASN A 235 -15.46 6.94 11.92
N LEU A 236 -14.64 6.09 11.29
CA LEU A 236 -15.03 5.42 10.06
C LEU A 236 -16.00 4.29 10.40
N PRO A 237 -17.22 4.25 9.84
CA PRO A 237 -18.13 3.14 10.05
C PRO A 237 -17.61 1.86 9.36
N HIS A 238 -18.01 0.70 9.87
CA HIS A 238 -17.70 -0.59 9.25
C HIS A 238 -18.31 -0.71 7.85
N VAL A 239 -17.71 -1.57 7.02
CA VAL A 239 -18.20 -1.92 5.68
C VAL A 239 -19.63 -2.46 5.80
N SER A 240 -20.54 -1.99 4.94
CA SER A 240 -21.91 -2.50 4.89
C SER A 240 -21.94 -3.85 4.18
N PRO A 241 -22.59 -4.86 4.76
CA PRO A 241 -22.79 -6.15 4.10
C PRO A 241 -23.75 -6.08 2.90
N GLU A 242 -24.53 -4.99 2.79
CA GLU A 242 -25.52 -4.79 1.72
C GLU A 242 -24.89 -4.52 0.36
N PHE A 243 -23.65 -4.02 0.34
CA PHE A 243 -22.98 -3.61 -0.88
C PHE A 243 -21.76 -4.50 -1.17
N PRO A 244 -21.80 -5.34 -2.20
CA PRO A 244 -20.64 -6.12 -2.61
C PRO A 244 -19.49 -5.19 -3.02
N PRO A 245 -18.23 -5.61 -2.84
CA PRO A 245 -17.09 -4.82 -3.27
C PRO A 245 -17.16 -4.45 -4.75
N LEU A 246 -16.73 -3.23 -5.08
CA LEU A 246 -16.53 -2.82 -6.47
C LEU A 246 -15.12 -3.22 -6.91
N LEU A 247 -15.00 -3.57 -8.19
CA LEU A 247 -13.71 -3.79 -8.84
C LEU A 247 -13.63 -2.91 -10.08
N GLY A 248 -12.48 -2.26 -10.26
CA GLY A 248 -12.25 -1.42 -11.42
C GLY A 248 -10.79 -1.29 -11.81
N LEU A 249 -10.57 -0.64 -12.93
CA LEU A 249 -9.27 -0.28 -13.48
C LEU A 249 -9.09 1.22 -13.43
N LEU A 250 -7.96 1.68 -12.90
CA LEU A 250 -7.53 3.07 -12.94
C LEU A 250 -6.46 3.23 -14.03
N LEU A 251 -6.78 4.03 -15.03
CA LEU A 251 -5.84 4.38 -16.08
C LEU A 251 -5.07 5.65 -15.68
N VAL A 252 -3.77 5.58 -15.73
CA VAL A 252 -2.87 6.69 -15.40
C VAL A 252 -1.92 7.02 -16.56
N GLU A 253 -1.30 8.21 -16.52
CA GLU A 253 -0.30 8.66 -17.50
C GLU A 253 -0.79 8.64 -18.96
N PHE A 254 -1.80 9.42 -19.28
CA PHE A 254 -2.17 9.69 -20.65
C PHE A 254 -1.78 11.11 -21.06
N ASN A 255 -1.20 11.20 -22.24
CA ASN A 255 -0.97 12.47 -22.92
C ASN A 255 -2.10 12.73 -23.95
N ARG A 256 -2.12 13.94 -24.52
CA ARG A 256 -3.15 14.30 -25.51
C ARG A 256 -3.19 13.39 -26.74
N SER A 257 -2.04 12.85 -27.17
CA SER A 257 -1.96 11.93 -28.31
C SER A 257 -2.53 10.55 -28.02
N ALA A 258 -2.70 10.17 -26.76
CA ALA A 258 -3.20 8.87 -26.32
C ALA A 258 -4.72 8.82 -26.15
N ILE A 259 -5.47 9.89 -26.45
CA ILE A 259 -6.93 9.95 -26.23
C ILE A 259 -7.66 8.83 -26.98
N LYS A 260 -7.29 8.53 -28.23
CA LYS A 260 -7.90 7.44 -29.02
C LYS A 260 -7.68 6.09 -28.32
N GLN A 261 -6.44 5.79 -27.94
CA GLN A 261 -6.09 4.55 -27.23
C GLN A 261 -6.82 4.45 -25.88
N LYS A 262 -6.95 5.57 -25.16
CA LYS A 262 -7.73 5.63 -23.92
C LYS A 262 -9.17 5.18 -24.17
N ASN A 263 -9.84 5.72 -25.18
CA ASN A 263 -11.23 5.39 -25.51
C ASN A 263 -11.39 3.91 -25.89
N GLU A 264 -10.48 3.36 -26.68
CA GLU A 264 -10.48 1.93 -27.05
C GLU A 264 -10.35 1.02 -25.83
N VAL A 265 -9.43 1.35 -24.90
CA VAL A 265 -9.25 0.60 -23.63
C VAL A 265 -10.52 0.74 -22.78
N GLN A 266 -11.10 1.91 -22.63
CA GLN A 266 -12.30 2.16 -21.86
C GLN A 266 -13.48 1.35 -22.37
N GLU A 267 -13.70 1.34 -23.69
CA GLU A 267 -14.74 0.51 -24.31
C GLU A 267 -14.51 -0.98 -24.05
N MET A 268 -13.28 -1.46 -24.18
CA MET A 268 -12.93 -2.85 -23.90
C MET A 268 -13.24 -3.22 -22.45
N ILE A 269 -12.83 -2.40 -21.47
CA ILE A 269 -13.10 -2.63 -20.05
C ILE A 269 -14.60 -2.67 -19.77
N THR A 270 -15.35 -1.72 -20.32
CA THR A 270 -16.82 -1.62 -20.16
C THR A 270 -17.54 -2.81 -20.78
N ARG A 271 -17.16 -3.23 -22.00
CA ARG A 271 -17.77 -4.42 -22.68
C ARG A 271 -17.55 -5.71 -21.87
N ASN A 272 -16.48 -5.81 -21.09
CA ASN A 272 -16.21 -6.95 -20.21
C ASN A 272 -16.84 -6.80 -18.81
N GLY A 273 -17.69 -5.79 -18.60
CA GLY A 273 -18.46 -5.60 -17.36
C GLY A 273 -17.67 -5.04 -16.19
N PHE A 274 -16.51 -4.42 -16.44
CA PHE A 274 -15.73 -3.76 -15.41
C PHE A 274 -15.88 -2.24 -15.45
N LYS A 275 -15.64 -1.61 -14.29
CA LYS A 275 -15.55 -0.15 -14.18
C LYS A 275 -14.14 0.33 -14.51
N TRP A 276 -14.04 1.55 -14.99
CA TRP A 276 -12.76 2.24 -15.19
C TRP A 276 -12.82 3.65 -14.61
N TYR A 277 -11.65 4.15 -14.25
CA TYR A 277 -11.43 5.48 -13.71
C TYR A 277 -10.23 6.12 -14.44
N ALA A 278 -10.17 7.47 -14.49
CA ALA A 278 -9.09 8.22 -15.12
C ALA A 278 -8.89 9.60 -14.50
#